data_66135f6944af24c86bc01808756b11a8
#
_entry.id   66135f6944af24c86bc01808756b11a8
#
_cell.length_a   1.000
_cell.length_b   1.000
_cell.length_c   1.000
_cell.angle_alpha   90.00
_cell.angle_beta   90.00
_cell.angle_gamma   90.00
#
_symmetry.space_group_name_H-M   'P 1'
#
loop_
_entity.id
_entity.type
_entity.pdbx_description
1 polymer ?
#
loop_
_entity_poly.entity_id
_entity_poly.type
_entity_poly.pdbx_seq_one_letter_code
_entity_poly.pdbx_strand_id
1 'polypeptide(L)'
;MMRKFLILLLAITLLGATPVHALTKAGAKCSKAGVTSTYEGKKYTCIKSGKNLVWNKGVTVKKAVVVKKAVCPAKSSQDIDPGITQTRADNLLMMSEADAETCAMELDWQFRVGQRDDEMFAGTFDYRTDRVTVTVMKGLVTKVYLG
;
A
#
# COMPACT_ATOMS: atom_id res chain seq x y z
N MET A 1 -71.98 -22.84 7.15
CA MET A 1 -71.01 -23.15 8.22
C MET A 1 -69.72 -22.48 7.85
N MET A 2 -69.44 -21.27 8.40
CA MET A 2 -68.26 -20.49 8.10
C MET A 2 -67.19 -20.68 9.19
N ARG A 3 -66.10 -21.35 8.85
CA ARG A 3 -64.92 -21.45 9.74
C ARG A 3 -63.99 -20.23 9.53
N LYS A 4 -63.98 -19.36 10.53
CA LYS A 4 -63.06 -18.20 10.60
C LYS A 4 -61.69 -18.71 10.97
N PHE A 5 -60.75 -18.62 10.03
CA PHE A 5 -59.31 -18.81 10.30
C PHE A 5 -58.75 -17.50 10.82
N LEU A 6 -58.40 -17.49 12.10
CA LEU A 6 -57.69 -16.39 12.76
C LEU A 6 -56.18 -16.57 12.51
N ILE A 7 -55.60 -15.80 11.62
CA ILE A 7 -54.16 -15.79 11.37
C ILE A 7 -53.52 -14.84 12.39
N LEU A 8 -52.81 -15.43 13.35
CA LEU A 8 -52.03 -14.71 14.35
C LEU A 8 -50.68 -14.35 13.72
N LEU A 9 -50.52 -13.08 13.29
CA LEU A 9 -49.24 -12.52 12.81
C LEU A 9 -48.31 -12.28 14.00
N LEU A 10 -47.35 -13.19 14.19
CA LEU A 10 -46.27 -13.04 15.16
C LEU A 10 -45.21 -12.12 14.56
N ALA A 11 -45.21 -10.83 14.92
CA ALA A 11 -44.18 -9.87 14.55
C ALA A 11 -42.91 -10.13 15.37
N ILE A 12 -41.94 -10.81 14.77
CA ILE A 12 -40.60 -10.95 15.34
C ILE A 12 -39.86 -9.66 15.10
N THR A 13 -39.79 -8.79 16.10
CA THR A 13 -38.87 -7.62 16.09
C THR A 13 -37.44 -8.10 16.34
N LEU A 14 -36.65 -8.26 15.26
CA LEU A 14 -35.22 -8.40 15.38
C LEU A 14 -34.65 -7.05 15.86
N LEU A 15 -34.37 -6.96 17.16
CA LEU A 15 -33.46 -5.91 17.66
C LEU A 15 -32.07 -6.17 17.10
N GLY A 16 -31.74 -5.50 16.00
CA GLY A 16 -30.38 -5.44 15.47
C GLY A 16 -29.49 -4.72 16.48
N ALA A 17 -28.70 -5.48 17.26
CA ALA A 17 -27.62 -4.93 18.04
C ALA A 17 -26.58 -4.38 17.07
N THR A 18 -26.60 -3.06 16.83
CA THR A 18 -25.52 -2.37 16.14
C THR A 18 -24.25 -2.52 16.96
N PRO A 19 -23.14 -3.05 16.39
CA PRO A 19 -21.88 -3.09 17.12
C PRO A 19 -21.47 -1.64 17.39
N VAL A 20 -21.54 -1.23 18.65
CA VAL A 20 -20.95 0.01 19.11
C VAL A 20 -19.46 -0.15 18.92
N HIS A 21 -18.93 0.40 17.83
CA HIS A 21 -17.50 0.52 17.64
C HIS A 21 -16.95 1.41 18.76
N ALA A 22 -16.50 0.77 19.84
CA ALA A 22 -15.80 1.47 20.91
C ALA A 22 -14.61 2.20 20.28
N LEU A 23 -14.66 3.54 20.33
CA LEU A 23 -13.65 4.41 19.74
C LEU A 23 -12.28 4.01 20.31
N THR A 24 -11.42 3.45 19.49
CA THR A 24 -10.08 3.02 19.90
C THR A 24 -9.21 4.25 20.08
N LYS A 25 -9.22 4.79 21.31
CA LYS A 25 -8.45 5.97 21.71
C LYS A 25 -7.59 5.64 22.93
N ALA A 26 -6.39 6.21 22.99
CA ALA A 26 -5.50 6.05 24.14
C ALA A 26 -6.24 6.33 25.46
N GLY A 27 -6.14 5.40 26.42
CA GLY A 27 -6.81 5.49 27.72
C GLY A 27 -8.27 5.03 27.74
N ALA A 28 -8.91 4.80 26.60
CA ALA A 28 -10.27 4.25 26.55
C ALA A 28 -10.28 2.77 27.00
N LYS A 29 -11.39 2.34 27.61
CA LYS A 29 -11.56 0.96 28.08
C LYS A 29 -11.51 -0.03 26.92
N CYS A 30 -10.89 -1.18 27.16
CA CYS A 30 -10.86 -2.30 26.23
C CYS A 30 -11.30 -3.59 26.94
N SER A 31 -11.65 -4.62 26.17
CA SER A 31 -12.33 -5.81 26.71
C SER A 31 -11.38 -6.92 27.13
N LYS A 32 -10.22 -7.04 26.49
CA LYS A 32 -9.29 -8.16 26.70
C LYS A 32 -7.84 -7.71 26.56
N ALA A 33 -7.00 -8.01 27.57
CA ALA A 33 -5.58 -7.71 27.55
C ALA A 33 -4.89 -8.40 26.36
N GLY A 34 -3.95 -7.71 25.72
CA GLY A 34 -3.18 -8.21 24.58
C GLY A 34 -3.86 -8.04 23.22
N VAL A 35 -5.16 -7.75 23.16
CA VAL A 35 -5.84 -7.46 21.89
C VAL A 35 -5.29 -6.17 21.29
N THR A 36 -5.11 -6.15 19.98
CA THR A 36 -4.63 -4.98 19.24
C THR A 36 -5.71 -4.44 18.31
N SER A 37 -5.74 -3.13 18.13
CA SER A 37 -6.62 -2.42 17.19
C SER A 37 -5.84 -1.33 16.48
N THR A 38 -6.13 -1.09 15.21
CA THR A 38 -5.50 -0.01 14.43
C THR A 38 -6.54 1.06 14.16
N TYR A 39 -6.21 2.29 14.54
CA TYR A 39 -7.07 3.46 14.31
C TYR A 39 -6.20 4.67 13.97
N GLU A 40 -6.56 5.43 12.96
CA GLU A 40 -5.82 6.62 12.48
C GLU A 40 -4.30 6.38 12.31
N GLY A 41 -3.93 5.24 11.71
CA GLY A 41 -2.53 4.91 11.46
C GLY A 41 -1.70 4.57 12.70
N LYS A 42 -2.34 4.38 13.86
CA LYS A 42 -1.70 3.93 15.10
C LYS A 42 -2.23 2.56 15.51
N LYS A 43 -1.33 1.68 15.92
CA LYS A 43 -1.64 0.38 16.52
C LYS A 43 -1.71 0.55 18.03
N TYR A 44 -2.86 0.24 18.59
CA TYR A 44 -3.13 0.24 20.01
C TYR A 44 -3.13 -1.18 20.55
N THR A 45 -2.62 -1.37 21.75
CA THR A 45 -2.65 -2.65 22.46
C THR A 45 -3.42 -2.45 23.76
N CYS A 46 -4.36 -3.35 24.05
CA CYS A 46 -5.08 -3.37 25.30
C CYS A 46 -4.16 -3.83 26.44
N ILE A 47 -3.90 -2.97 27.40
CA ILE A 47 -3.00 -3.22 28.53
C ILE A 47 -3.74 -3.09 29.86
N LYS A 48 -3.25 -3.79 30.87
CA LYS A 48 -3.76 -3.64 32.22
C LYS A 48 -3.14 -2.39 32.86
N SER A 49 -3.98 -1.49 33.32
CA SER A 49 -3.59 -0.27 34.06
C SER A 49 -4.34 -0.23 35.39
N GLY A 50 -3.67 -0.61 36.45
CA GLY A 50 -4.28 -0.84 37.75
C GLY A 50 -5.37 -1.93 37.71
N LYS A 51 -6.60 -1.58 38.08
CA LYS A 51 -7.77 -2.49 38.04
C LYS A 51 -8.51 -2.51 36.71
N ASN A 52 -8.11 -1.69 35.72
CA ASN A 52 -8.81 -1.52 34.45
C ASN A 52 -7.98 -2.02 33.29
N LEU A 53 -8.66 -2.40 32.18
CA LEU A 53 -8.09 -2.65 30.87
C LEU A 53 -8.30 -1.42 30.00
N VAL A 54 -7.20 -0.86 29.47
CA VAL A 54 -7.23 0.36 28.66
C VAL A 54 -6.32 0.25 27.43
N TRP A 55 -6.65 0.98 26.37
CA TRP A 55 -5.79 1.10 25.22
C TRP A 55 -4.53 1.93 25.56
N ASN A 56 -3.36 1.43 25.19
CA ASN A 56 -2.09 2.16 25.34
C ASN A 56 -2.08 3.45 24.48
N LYS A 57 -0.98 4.22 24.50
CA LYS A 57 -0.82 5.46 23.71
C LYS A 57 -0.81 5.24 22.19
N GLY A 58 -0.79 3.98 21.75
CA GLY A 58 -0.67 3.62 20.35
C GLY A 58 0.74 3.86 19.80
N VAL A 59 1.18 2.99 18.91
CA VAL A 59 2.44 3.12 18.15
C VAL A 59 2.08 3.44 16.72
N THR A 60 2.68 4.48 16.14
CA THR A 60 2.48 4.79 14.72
C THR A 60 2.89 3.60 13.87
N VAL A 61 1.95 3.01 13.17
CA VAL A 61 2.24 1.96 12.20
C VAL A 61 2.65 2.68 10.93
N LYS A 62 3.95 2.69 10.62
CA LYS A 62 4.39 3.04 9.28
C LYS A 62 3.67 2.05 8.35
N LYS A 63 2.81 2.57 7.45
CA LYS A 63 2.16 1.75 6.44
C LYS A 63 3.28 0.98 5.77
N ALA A 64 3.30 -0.35 5.93
CA ALA A 64 4.25 -1.19 5.20
C ALA A 64 4.00 -0.87 3.73
N VAL A 65 4.97 -0.25 3.08
CA VAL A 65 4.97 -0.14 1.64
C VAL A 65 5.02 -1.58 1.18
N VAL A 66 3.94 -2.05 0.56
CA VAL A 66 3.92 -3.37 -0.07
C VAL A 66 4.89 -3.23 -1.24
N VAL A 67 6.14 -3.58 -0.99
CA VAL A 67 7.12 -3.73 -2.05
C VAL A 67 6.61 -4.90 -2.87
N LYS A 68 6.00 -4.62 -4.00
CA LYS A 68 5.73 -5.65 -5.01
C LYS A 68 7.07 -6.33 -5.22
N LYS A 69 7.14 -7.66 -5.02
CA LYS A 69 8.33 -8.41 -5.40
C LYS A 69 8.59 -8.03 -6.86
N ALA A 70 9.72 -7.37 -7.09
CA ALA A 70 10.10 -6.88 -8.39
C ALA A 70 10.14 -8.06 -9.36
N VAL A 71 9.26 -8.06 -10.34
CA VAL A 71 9.29 -9.02 -11.43
C VAL A 71 9.74 -8.23 -12.65
N CYS A 72 11.01 -8.42 -13.02
CA CYS A 72 11.52 -7.85 -14.25
C CYS A 72 10.74 -8.41 -15.45
N PRO A 73 10.26 -7.58 -16.38
CA PRO A 73 9.57 -8.07 -17.57
C PRO A 73 10.53 -8.87 -18.45
N ALA A 74 9.97 -9.78 -19.26
CA ALA A 74 10.78 -10.52 -20.22
C ALA A 74 11.42 -9.59 -21.27
N LYS A 75 12.64 -9.91 -21.69
CA LYS A 75 13.35 -9.18 -22.76
C LYS A 75 12.53 -9.20 -24.06
N SER A 76 12.48 -8.10 -24.77
CA SER A 76 11.74 -7.96 -26.04
C SER A 76 12.57 -7.24 -27.09
N SER A 77 12.50 -7.70 -28.34
CA SER A 77 13.12 -7.00 -29.46
C SER A 77 12.52 -5.62 -29.73
N GLN A 78 11.30 -5.38 -29.28
CA GLN A 78 10.65 -4.06 -29.40
C GLN A 78 11.33 -2.98 -28.55
N ASP A 79 12.11 -3.36 -27.53
CA ASP A 79 12.85 -2.41 -26.71
C ASP A 79 14.02 -1.77 -27.45
N ILE A 80 14.44 -2.37 -28.59
CA ILE A 80 15.52 -1.89 -29.45
C ILE A 80 14.94 -1.01 -30.56
N ASP A 81 13.89 -1.46 -31.23
CA ASP A 81 13.21 -0.76 -32.30
C ASP A 81 11.68 -1.03 -32.21
N PRO A 82 10.85 -0.02 -32.04
CA PRO A 82 11.10 1.45 -32.02
C PRO A 82 11.69 2.00 -30.70
N GLY A 83 11.93 1.17 -29.69
CA GLY A 83 12.47 1.56 -28.38
C GLY A 83 11.55 1.19 -27.24
N ILE A 84 11.98 1.50 -26.01
CA ILE A 84 11.26 1.21 -24.77
C ILE A 84 9.91 1.96 -24.78
N THR A 85 8.82 1.24 -24.51
CA THR A 85 7.50 1.87 -24.33
C THR A 85 7.28 2.26 -22.85
N GLN A 86 6.48 3.30 -22.60
CA GLN A 86 6.14 3.71 -21.23
C GLN A 86 5.53 2.57 -20.41
N THR A 87 4.64 1.77 -20.99
CA THR A 87 4.02 0.60 -20.33
C THR A 87 5.07 -0.41 -19.87
N ARG A 88 6.15 -0.61 -20.63
CA ARG A 88 7.24 -1.50 -20.22
C ARG A 88 8.11 -0.87 -19.16
N ALA A 89 8.44 0.40 -19.30
CA ALA A 89 9.21 1.16 -18.33
C ALA A 89 8.50 1.24 -16.95
N ASP A 90 7.18 1.33 -16.95
CA ASP A 90 6.36 1.38 -15.72
C ASP A 90 6.45 0.09 -14.87
N ASN A 91 6.96 -1.02 -15.41
CA ASN A 91 7.23 -2.21 -14.60
C ASN A 91 8.31 -1.97 -13.54
N LEU A 92 9.17 -0.96 -13.71
CA LEU A 92 10.17 -0.57 -12.71
C LEU A 92 9.56 0.18 -11.52
N LEU A 93 8.30 0.66 -11.61
CA LEU A 93 7.64 1.36 -10.52
C LEU A 93 7.53 0.48 -9.27
N MET A 94 7.83 1.08 -8.12
CA MET A 94 7.82 0.45 -6.80
C MET A 94 8.92 -0.62 -6.59
N MET A 95 9.84 -0.81 -7.53
CA MET A 95 11.07 -1.56 -7.30
C MET A 95 12.01 -0.77 -6.38
N SER A 96 12.92 -1.46 -5.70
CA SER A 96 14.07 -0.77 -5.11
C SER A 96 14.95 -0.20 -6.24
N GLU A 97 15.72 0.84 -5.95
CA GLU A 97 16.64 1.41 -6.94
C GLU A 97 17.57 0.34 -7.52
N ALA A 98 18.16 -0.51 -6.64
CA ALA A 98 19.08 -1.57 -7.06
C ALA A 98 18.38 -2.66 -7.91
N ASP A 99 17.15 -3.05 -7.57
CA ASP A 99 16.40 -4.03 -8.36
C ASP A 99 16.01 -3.45 -9.74
N ALA A 100 15.62 -2.17 -9.77
CA ALA A 100 15.26 -1.49 -11.02
C ALA A 100 16.48 -1.34 -11.95
N GLU A 101 17.64 -0.99 -11.42
CA GLU A 101 18.90 -0.92 -12.17
C GLU A 101 19.28 -2.28 -12.72
N THR A 102 19.26 -3.32 -11.88
CA THR A 102 19.56 -4.70 -12.30
C THR A 102 18.60 -5.16 -13.42
N CYS A 103 17.30 -4.90 -13.25
CA CYS A 103 16.30 -5.22 -14.25
C CYS A 103 16.54 -4.48 -15.58
N ALA A 104 16.85 -3.19 -15.53
CA ALA A 104 17.17 -2.41 -16.73
C ALA A 104 18.40 -2.98 -17.46
N MET A 105 19.45 -3.35 -16.72
CA MET A 105 20.65 -3.99 -17.30
C MET A 105 20.32 -5.35 -17.96
N GLU A 106 19.48 -6.17 -17.32
CA GLU A 106 19.04 -7.46 -17.91
C GLU A 106 18.25 -7.29 -19.21
N LEU A 107 17.57 -6.15 -19.37
CA LEU A 107 16.79 -5.78 -20.55
C LEU A 107 17.63 -5.05 -21.63
N ASP A 108 18.91 -4.81 -21.40
CA ASP A 108 19.78 -3.95 -22.20
C ASP A 108 19.31 -2.49 -22.29
N TRP A 109 18.61 -2.02 -21.24
CA TRP A 109 18.18 -0.63 -21.12
C TRP A 109 19.26 0.18 -20.42
N GLN A 110 19.40 1.44 -20.83
CA GLN A 110 20.20 2.39 -20.07
C GLN A 110 19.37 2.90 -18.88
N PHE A 111 19.96 2.85 -17.70
CA PHE A 111 19.33 3.29 -16.46
C PHE A 111 19.96 4.60 -15.97
N ARG A 112 19.14 5.58 -15.61
CA ARG A 112 19.59 6.83 -15.05
C ARG A 112 18.67 7.26 -13.91
N VAL A 113 19.27 7.69 -12.78
CA VAL A 113 18.54 8.37 -11.72
C VAL A 113 18.53 9.85 -12.02
N GLY A 114 17.35 10.44 -12.22
CA GLY A 114 17.17 11.87 -12.43
C GLY A 114 16.93 12.63 -11.12
N GLN A 115 16.39 11.93 -10.12
CA GLN A 115 16.14 12.49 -8.79
C GLN A 115 16.20 11.38 -7.73
N ARG A 116 16.82 11.67 -6.60
CA ARG A 116 16.80 10.79 -5.41
C ARG A 116 16.39 11.63 -4.20
N ASP A 117 15.23 11.33 -3.64
CA ASP A 117 14.60 12.14 -2.59
C ASP A 117 14.52 13.61 -3.00
N ASP A 118 15.20 14.52 -2.29
CA ASP A 118 15.22 15.95 -2.58
C ASP A 118 16.39 16.37 -3.49
N GLU A 119 17.27 15.42 -3.88
CA GLU A 119 18.44 15.68 -4.72
C GLU A 119 18.12 15.45 -6.20
N MET A 120 18.32 16.49 -7.01
CA MET A 120 18.18 16.44 -8.46
C MET A 120 19.55 16.22 -9.12
N PHE A 121 19.63 15.30 -10.06
CA PHE A 121 20.83 15.04 -10.83
C PHE A 121 20.75 15.71 -12.19
N ALA A 122 21.91 16.24 -12.66
CA ALA A 122 21.98 16.86 -13.98
C ALA A 122 21.61 15.85 -15.07
N GLY A 123 20.69 16.24 -15.94
CA GLY A 123 20.30 15.50 -17.14
C GLY A 123 21.01 16.02 -18.37
N THR A 124 21.12 15.17 -19.38
CA THR A 124 21.52 15.56 -20.74
C THR A 124 20.26 15.85 -21.56
N PHE A 125 20.36 16.74 -22.56
CA PHE A 125 19.22 17.08 -23.43
C PHE A 125 19.04 16.09 -24.59
N ASP A 126 19.82 15.01 -24.63
CA ASP A 126 19.68 13.95 -25.65
C ASP A 126 18.54 13.01 -25.28
N TYR A 127 17.55 12.92 -26.16
CA TYR A 127 16.51 11.91 -26.06
C TYR A 127 17.03 10.56 -26.57
N ARG A 128 16.83 9.49 -25.77
CA ARG A 128 17.27 8.13 -26.09
C ARG A 128 16.15 7.15 -25.91
N THR A 129 15.85 6.40 -26.96
CA THR A 129 14.76 5.40 -26.97
C THR A 129 15.09 4.15 -26.14
N ASP A 130 16.36 3.94 -25.82
CA ASP A 130 16.90 2.81 -25.05
C ASP A 130 17.17 3.16 -23.59
N ARG A 131 16.75 4.37 -23.11
CA ARG A 131 17.04 4.83 -21.75
C ARG A 131 15.78 5.07 -20.95
N VAL A 132 15.82 4.63 -19.68
CA VAL A 132 14.85 5.00 -18.66
C VAL A 132 15.51 5.94 -17.65
N THR A 133 14.80 7.02 -17.31
CA THR A 133 15.20 7.96 -16.26
C THR A 133 14.18 7.83 -15.11
N VAL A 134 14.67 7.60 -13.89
CA VAL A 134 13.81 7.35 -12.74
C VAL A 134 13.91 8.43 -11.68
N THR A 135 12.79 8.62 -10.94
CA THR A 135 12.78 9.32 -9.66
C THR A 135 12.69 8.28 -8.54
N VAL A 136 13.62 8.32 -7.63
CA VAL A 136 13.70 7.44 -6.46
C VAL A 136 13.32 8.22 -5.22
N MET A 137 12.33 7.74 -4.46
CA MET A 137 11.92 8.32 -3.18
C MET A 137 11.96 7.26 -2.11
N LYS A 138 12.72 7.50 -1.05
CA LYS A 138 12.90 6.53 0.07
C LYS A 138 13.37 5.15 -0.40
N GLY A 139 14.25 5.14 -1.39
CA GLY A 139 14.83 3.93 -1.96
C GLY A 139 13.94 3.17 -2.93
N LEU A 140 12.78 3.70 -3.31
CA LEU A 140 11.85 3.10 -4.27
C LEU A 140 11.68 3.98 -5.50
N VAL A 141 11.58 3.36 -6.66
CA VAL A 141 11.23 4.03 -7.92
C VAL A 141 9.78 4.50 -7.86
N THR A 142 9.55 5.80 -7.94
CA THR A 142 8.21 6.40 -7.86
C THR A 142 7.74 6.99 -9.17
N LYS A 143 8.67 7.31 -10.09
CA LYS A 143 8.35 7.76 -11.44
C LYS A 143 9.39 7.20 -12.41
N VAL A 144 8.95 6.95 -13.64
CA VAL A 144 9.80 6.51 -14.74
C VAL A 144 9.48 7.35 -15.97
N TYR A 145 10.51 7.81 -16.63
CA TYR A 145 10.45 8.59 -17.88
C TYR A 145 11.31 7.93 -18.93
N LEU A 146 10.94 8.06 -20.19
CA LEU A 146 11.73 7.64 -21.34
C LEU A 146 12.68 8.76 -21.77
N GLY A 147 13.94 8.38 -22.12
CA GLY A 147 14.91 9.34 -22.63
C GLY A 147 15.92 9.90 -21.61
#